data_144c852543a5c91515299a1fee224833
#
_entry.id   144c852543a5c91515299a1fee224833
#
_cell.length_a   1.000
_cell.length_b   1.000
_cell.length_c   1.000
_cell.angle_alpha   90.00
_cell.angle_beta   90.00
_cell.angle_gamma   90.00
#
_symmetry.space_group_name_H-M   'P 1'
#
loop_
_entity.id
_entity.type
_entity.pdbx_description
1 polymer ?
#
loop_
_entity_poly.entity_id
_entity_poly.type
_entity_poly.pdbx_seq_one_letter_code
_entity_poly.pdbx_strand_id
1 'polypeptide(L)'
;MTNYRRNFIAGGSFFFTVNLAERRLRLLTEHIDELRGAFRETRWHHPFTIDAMVVLPDHLHAVWTMPQDDADFATRWRLIKSAFSRSLTSGERISDSRAAKGERGIWQRRYWERTIRDQNDFTRHIDYIHINPLITSISTRSSMGSCRGSGIGPIPRSIVW
;
A
#
# COMPACT_ATOMS: atom_id res chain seq x y z
N MET A 1 -9.05 19.89 -14.75
CA MET A 1 -8.70 18.47 -14.77
C MET A 1 -7.20 18.36 -14.89
N THR A 2 -6.51 17.91 -13.88
CA THR A 2 -5.08 17.61 -13.94
C THR A 2 -4.90 16.37 -14.82
N ASN A 3 -4.31 16.53 -15.97
CA ASN A 3 -3.99 15.46 -16.92
C ASN A 3 -2.76 14.71 -16.38
N TYR A 4 -2.93 13.97 -15.27
CA TYR A 4 -1.87 13.18 -14.68
C TYR A 4 -1.56 11.99 -15.59
N ARG A 5 -0.40 12.02 -16.22
CA ARG A 5 0.16 10.90 -16.97
C ARG A 5 1.16 10.17 -16.10
N ARG A 6 1.03 8.85 -16.02
CA ARG A 6 2.02 8.00 -15.37
C ARG A 6 3.35 8.12 -16.08
N ASN A 7 4.41 8.27 -15.31
CA ASN A 7 5.75 8.32 -15.83
C ASN A 7 6.37 6.92 -15.73
N PHE A 8 6.58 6.29 -16.86
CA PHE A 8 7.20 4.96 -16.95
C PHE A 8 8.66 5.11 -17.32
N ILE A 9 9.55 4.93 -16.34
CA ILE A 9 11.01 5.00 -16.51
C ILE A 9 11.58 3.62 -16.21
N ALA A 10 12.17 2.98 -17.21
CA ALA A 10 12.87 1.70 -17.05
C ALA A 10 14.04 1.86 -16.07
N GLY A 11 14.20 0.94 -15.13
CA GLY A 11 15.18 1.05 -14.06
C GLY A 11 14.90 2.13 -13.01
N GLY A 12 13.80 2.86 -13.13
CA GLY A 12 13.46 3.96 -12.22
C GLY A 12 13.01 3.48 -10.85
N SER A 13 13.18 4.36 -9.85
CA SER A 13 12.62 4.16 -8.52
C SER A 13 11.34 4.98 -8.37
N PHE A 14 10.35 4.40 -7.71
CA PHE A 14 9.02 4.98 -7.56
C PHE A 14 8.54 4.85 -6.11
N PHE A 15 7.90 5.91 -5.61
CA PHE A 15 7.15 5.87 -4.37
C PHE A 15 5.66 5.67 -4.67
N PHE A 16 5.02 4.78 -3.90
CA PHE A 16 3.61 4.45 -4.04
C PHE A 16 2.82 4.66 -2.75
N THR A 17 1.57 5.10 -2.90
CA THR A 17 0.55 5.01 -1.86
C THR A 17 -0.64 4.25 -2.40
N VAL A 18 -0.98 3.13 -1.78
CA VAL A 18 -2.06 2.25 -2.22
C VAL A 18 -3.07 2.05 -1.09
N ASN A 19 -4.32 2.38 -1.35
CA ASN A 19 -5.37 2.43 -0.34
C ASN A 19 -6.43 1.35 -0.55
N LEU A 20 -7.01 0.89 0.56
CA LEU A 20 -8.28 0.17 0.53
C LEU A 20 -9.42 1.11 0.11
N ALA A 21 -10.46 0.54 -0.51
CA ALA A 21 -11.65 1.29 -0.90
C ALA A 21 -12.42 1.77 0.34
N GLU A 22 -12.51 0.91 1.35
CA GLU A 22 -13.10 1.23 2.64
C GLU A 22 -12.02 1.37 3.71
N ARG A 23 -11.75 2.60 4.12
CA ARG A 23 -10.67 2.94 5.04
C ARG A 23 -10.93 2.54 6.50
N ARG A 24 -12.14 2.13 6.83
CA ARG A 24 -12.48 1.60 8.16
C ARG A 24 -11.99 0.17 8.37
N LEU A 25 -11.77 -0.56 7.29
CA LEU A 25 -11.29 -1.93 7.33
C LEU A 25 -9.79 -1.96 7.62
N ARG A 26 -9.38 -3.00 8.33
CA ARG A 26 -7.97 -3.22 8.72
C ARG A 26 -7.37 -4.40 7.98
N LEU A 27 -7.87 -4.67 6.78
CA LEU A 27 -7.57 -5.89 6.03
C LEU A 27 -6.07 -6.11 5.78
N LEU A 28 -5.29 -5.03 5.58
CA LEU A 28 -3.88 -5.18 5.24
C LEU A 28 -3.04 -5.71 6.41
N THR A 29 -3.40 -5.37 7.64
CA THR A 29 -2.71 -5.86 8.84
C THR A 29 -3.33 -7.14 9.40
N GLU A 30 -4.63 -7.33 9.24
CA GLU A 30 -5.32 -8.56 9.65
C GLU A 30 -4.95 -9.74 8.74
N HIS A 31 -4.72 -9.48 7.44
CA HIS A 31 -4.36 -10.47 6.43
C HIS A 31 -2.95 -10.21 5.88
N ILE A 32 -2.01 -9.94 6.79
CA ILE A 32 -0.63 -9.56 6.40
C ILE A 32 0.10 -10.71 5.69
N ASP A 33 -0.16 -11.95 6.04
CA ASP A 33 0.51 -13.10 5.45
C ASP A 33 0.01 -13.38 4.03
N GLU A 34 -1.26 -13.15 3.76
CA GLU A 34 -1.85 -13.18 2.42
C GLU A 34 -1.27 -12.06 1.54
N LEU A 35 -1.10 -10.86 2.12
CA LEU A 35 -0.46 -9.75 1.42
C LEU A 35 1.01 -10.08 1.08
N ARG A 36 1.74 -10.65 2.03
CA ARG A 36 3.13 -11.14 1.81
C ARG A 36 3.19 -12.19 0.71
N GLY A 37 2.24 -13.13 0.71
CA GLY A 37 2.10 -14.15 -0.32
C GLY A 37 1.93 -13.52 -1.71
N ALA A 38 1.03 -12.56 -1.85
CA ALA A 38 0.77 -11.84 -3.10
C ALA A 38 2.00 -11.09 -3.63
N PHE A 39 2.77 -10.42 -2.73
CA PHE A 39 4.04 -9.78 -3.10
C PHE A 39 5.09 -10.79 -3.54
N ARG A 40 5.25 -11.89 -2.81
CA ARG A 40 6.23 -12.94 -3.12
C ARG A 40 5.96 -13.58 -4.47
N GLU A 41 4.72 -13.98 -4.73
CA GLU A 41 4.29 -14.57 -6.00
C GLU A 41 4.53 -13.62 -7.17
N THR A 42 4.11 -12.35 -7.00
CA THR A 42 4.30 -11.35 -8.05
C THR A 42 5.78 -11.09 -8.34
N ARG A 43 6.64 -10.98 -7.31
CA ARG A 43 8.08 -10.78 -7.48
C ARG A 43 8.78 -11.96 -8.12
N TRP A 44 8.28 -13.16 -7.93
CA TRP A 44 8.83 -14.35 -8.57
C TRP A 44 8.64 -14.32 -10.09
N HIS A 45 7.48 -13.92 -10.56
CA HIS A 45 7.16 -13.87 -11.99
C HIS A 45 7.52 -12.53 -12.66
N HIS A 46 7.50 -11.44 -11.91
CA HIS A 46 7.77 -10.09 -12.35
C HIS A 46 8.74 -9.40 -11.37
N PRO A 47 10.06 -9.64 -11.48
CA PRO A 47 11.03 -9.15 -10.53
C PRO A 47 11.04 -7.62 -10.37
N PHE A 48 11.23 -7.15 -9.16
CA PHE A 48 11.48 -5.76 -8.77
C PHE A 48 12.05 -5.72 -7.35
N THR A 49 12.72 -4.65 -7.00
CA THR A 49 13.26 -4.44 -5.66
C THR A 49 12.27 -3.64 -4.83
N ILE A 50 12.00 -4.08 -3.61
CA ILE A 50 11.32 -3.30 -2.59
C ILE A 50 12.40 -2.69 -1.70
N ASP A 51 12.62 -1.39 -1.83
CA ASP A 51 13.64 -0.66 -1.09
C ASP A 51 13.17 -0.33 0.33
N ALA A 52 11.89 0.00 0.47
CA ALA A 52 11.20 0.13 1.76
C ALA A 52 9.70 -0.03 1.57
N MET A 53 9.02 -0.52 2.60
CA MET A 53 7.56 -0.60 2.63
C MET A 53 7.04 -0.53 4.07
N VAL A 54 5.96 0.20 4.26
CA VAL A 54 5.17 0.18 5.50
C VAL A 54 3.73 -0.17 5.17
N VAL A 55 3.20 -1.12 5.92
CA VAL A 55 1.80 -1.56 5.81
C VAL A 55 1.04 -1.02 7.03
N LEU A 56 0.03 -0.23 6.75
CA LEU A 56 -0.92 0.31 7.71
C LEU A 56 -2.27 -0.43 7.55
N PRO A 57 -3.19 -0.33 8.49
CA PRO A 57 -4.41 -1.12 8.43
C PRO A 57 -5.21 -0.98 7.14
N ASP A 58 -5.29 0.23 6.57
CA ASP A 58 -6.14 0.61 5.45
C ASP A 58 -5.38 1.07 4.19
N HIS A 59 -4.05 1.20 4.29
CA HIS A 59 -3.20 1.59 3.16
C HIS A 59 -1.75 1.13 3.37
N LEU A 60 -0.94 1.26 2.32
CA LEU A 60 0.49 1.02 2.40
C LEU A 60 1.26 2.09 1.61
N HIS A 61 2.50 2.30 2.02
CA HIS A 61 3.48 3.07 1.27
C HIS A 61 4.65 2.14 0.90
N ALA A 62 5.18 2.31 -0.29
CA ALA A 62 6.31 1.52 -0.75
C ALA A 62 7.23 2.35 -1.64
N VAL A 63 8.53 2.09 -1.55
CA VAL A 63 9.53 2.50 -2.55
C VAL A 63 9.97 1.24 -3.28
N TRP A 64 9.88 1.26 -4.61
CA TRP A 64 10.33 0.20 -5.48
C TRP A 64 11.34 0.71 -6.49
N THR A 65 12.35 -0.11 -6.77
CA THR A 65 13.23 0.07 -7.92
C THR A 65 12.93 -1.00 -8.96
N MET A 66 12.69 -0.55 -10.18
CA MET A 66 12.36 -1.41 -11.32
C MET A 66 13.62 -1.98 -11.97
N PRO A 67 13.54 -3.15 -12.66
CA PRO A 67 14.63 -3.65 -13.49
C PRO A 67 15.02 -2.65 -14.59
N GLN A 68 16.28 -2.70 -15.05
CA GLN A 68 16.81 -1.72 -16.01
C GLN A 68 16.00 -1.63 -17.32
N ASP A 69 15.43 -2.74 -17.74
CA ASP A 69 14.71 -2.83 -19.02
C ASP A 69 13.16 -2.79 -18.85
N ASP A 70 12.68 -2.52 -17.63
CA ASP A 70 11.27 -2.63 -17.31
C ASP A 70 10.79 -1.41 -16.51
N ALA A 71 9.60 -0.93 -16.84
CA ALA A 71 8.92 0.17 -16.18
C ALA A 71 7.47 -0.19 -15.79
N ASP A 72 7.04 -1.45 -15.99
CA ASP A 72 5.65 -1.85 -15.81
C ASP A 72 5.32 -2.18 -14.35
N PHE A 73 5.39 -1.17 -13.48
CA PHE A 73 4.89 -1.28 -12.12
C PHE A 73 3.36 -1.45 -12.07
N ALA A 74 2.65 -1.02 -13.11
CA ALA A 74 1.18 -1.08 -13.14
C ALA A 74 0.67 -2.52 -13.18
N THR A 75 1.27 -3.39 -13.99
CA THR A 75 0.96 -4.82 -14.01
C THR A 75 1.28 -5.46 -12.66
N ARG A 76 2.40 -5.13 -12.04
CA ARG A 76 2.78 -5.65 -10.73
C ARG A 76 1.74 -5.29 -9.66
N TRP A 77 1.33 -4.04 -9.58
CA TRP A 77 0.25 -3.64 -8.66
C TRP A 77 -1.06 -4.34 -8.95
N ARG A 78 -1.43 -4.49 -10.22
CA ARG A 78 -2.63 -5.23 -10.60
C ARG A 78 -2.59 -6.68 -10.12
N LEU A 79 -1.47 -7.37 -10.29
CA LEU A 79 -1.27 -8.75 -9.86
C LEU A 79 -1.32 -8.89 -8.34
N ILE A 80 -0.59 -8.05 -7.60
CA ILE A 80 -0.60 -8.04 -6.13
C ILE A 80 -2.01 -7.80 -5.60
N LYS A 81 -2.69 -6.75 -6.09
CA LYS A 81 -4.05 -6.43 -5.67
C LYS A 81 -5.03 -7.55 -5.98
N SER A 82 -4.90 -8.19 -7.13
CA SER A 82 -5.73 -9.31 -7.53
C SER A 82 -5.48 -10.56 -6.69
N ALA A 83 -4.22 -10.94 -6.48
CA ALA A 83 -3.83 -12.10 -5.66
C ALA A 83 -4.33 -11.95 -4.22
N PHE A 84 -4.07 -10.80 -3.59
CA PHE A 84 -4.57 -10.48 -2.25
C PHE A 84 -6.09 -10.52 -2.18
N SER A 85 -6.80 -9.94 -3.16
CA SER A 85 -8.26 -9.96 -3.17
C SER A 85 -8.82 -11.37 -3.27
N ARG A 86 -8.19 -12.26 -4.05
CA ARG A 86 -8.62 -13.66 -4.19
C ARG A 86 -8.39 -14.49 -2.93
N SER A 87 -7.38 -14.16 -2.14
CA SER A 87 -7.10 -14.87 -0.89
C SER A 87 -8.09 -14.56 0.24
N LEU A 88 -8.84 -13.46 0.13
CA LEU A 88 -9.81 -13.06 1.14
C LEU A 88 -11.19 -13.64 0.88
N THR A 89 -11.90 -14.02 1.96
CA THR A 89 -13.33 -14.39 1.90
C THR A 89 -14.14 -13.22 1.36
N SER A 90 -15.18 -13.50 0.56
CA SER A 90 -16.09 -12.48 0.06
C SER A 90 -16.99 -11.95 1.19
N GLY A 91 -17.22 -10.68 1.23
CA GLY A 91 -18.05 -10.02 2.26
C GLY A 91 -18.02 -8.50 2.16
N GLU A 92 -17.21 -7.98 1.25
CA GLU A 92 -17.08 -6.55 1.01
C GLU A 92 -18.29 -5.96 0.28
N ARG A 93 -18.56 -4.69 0.54
CA ARG A 93 -19.56 -3.93 -0.21
C ARG A 93 -19.07 -3.64 -1.62
N ILE A 94 -19.78 -4.14 -2.62
CA ILE A 94 -19.46 -3.95 -4.03
C ILE A 94 -20.48 -2.97 -4.63
N SER A 95 -20.00 -1.88 -5.25
CA SER A 95 -20.86 -0.96 -6.01
C SER A 95 -21.27 -1.57 -7.35
N ASP A 96 -22.41 -1.14 -7.90
CA ASP A 96 -22.93 -1.62 -9.20
C ASP A 96 -21.89 -1.50 -10.33
N SER A 97 -21.15 -0.38 -10.36
CA SER A 97 -20.05 -0.16 -11.31
C SER A 97 -18.88 -1.15 -11.17
N ARG A 98 -18.68 -1.71 -9.99
CA ARG A 98 -17.64 -2.73 -9.73
C ARG A 98 -18.17 -4.12 -10.05
N ALA A 99 -19.43 -4.40 -9.66
CA ALA A 99 -20.10 -5.65 -9.96
C ALA A 99 -20.18 -5.89 -11.47
N ALA A 100 -20.54 -4.88 -12.25
CA ALA A 100 -20.58 -4.93 -13.71
C ALA A 100 -19.24 -5.23 -14.38
N LYS A 101 -18.11 -4.98 -13.68
CA LYS A 101 -16.73 -5.26 -14.16
C LYS A 101 -16.09 -6.48 -13.49
N GLY A 102 -16.83 -7.21 -12.65
CA GLY A 102 -16.28 -8.32 -11.88
C GLY A 102 -15.20 -7.91 -10.88
N GLU A 103 -15.18 -6.63 -10.46
CA GLU A 103 -14.19 -6.11 -9.51
C GLU A 103 -14.66 -6.29 -8.08
N ARG A 104 -13.80 -6.81 -7.22
CA ARG A 104 -14.01 -6.79 -5.77
C ARG A 104 -13.80 -5.38 -5.20
N GLY A 105 -14.60 -5.01 -4.19
CA GLY A 105 -14.58 -3.69 -3.56
C GLY A 105 -13.43 -3.42 -2.59
N ILE A 106 -12.37 -4.23 -2.59
CA ILE A 106 -11.30 -4.19 -1.57
C ILE A 106 -10.39 -2.98 -1.76
N TRP A 107 -9.94 -2.71 -2.98
CA TRP A 107 -8.96 -1.66 -3.26
C TRP A 107 -9.59 -0.43 -3.92
N GLN A 108 -9.00 0.74 -3.69
CA GLN A 108 -9.23 1.87 -4.58
C GLN A 108 -8.70 1.52 -5.98
N ARG A 109 -9.45 1.93 -7.02
CA ARG A 109 -9.05 1.66 -8.43
C ARG A 109 -7.73 2.30 -8.76
N ARG A 110 -7.55 3.54 -8.33
CA ARG A 110 -6.32 4.30 -8.52
C ARG A 110 -5.46 4.22 -7.26
N TYR A 111 -4.16 4.28 -7.46
CA TYR A 111 -3.16 4.49 -6.43
C TYR A 111 -2.32 5.70 -6.83
N TRP A 112 -1.67 6.32 -5.86
CA TRP A 112 -0.78 7.41 -6.13
C TRP A 112 0.63 6.87 -6.33
N GLU A 113 1.35 7.39 -7.37
CA GLU A 113 2.73 7.10 -7.62
C GLU A 113 3.52 8.38 -7.87
N ARG A 114 4.78 8.38 -7.52
CA ARG A 114 5.72 9.44 -7.78
C ARG A 114 7.06 8.84 -8.19
N THR A 115 7.61 9.31 -9.31
CA THR A 115 8.98 9.00 -9.70
C THR A 115 9.96 9.67 -8.75
N ILE A 116 10.90 8.91 -8.23
CA ILE A 116 12.00 9.42 -7.42
C ILE A 116 13.07 9.95 -8.36
N ARG A 117 13.51 11.18 -8.15
CA ARG A 117 14.34 11.94 -9.11
C ARG A 117 15.83 11.81 -8.84
N ASP A 118 16.21 11.76 -7.58
CA ASP A 118 17.59 11.77 -7.12
C ASP A 118 17.75 11.10 -5.76
N GLN A 119 18.99 11.00 -5.28
CA GLN A 119 19.30 10.36 -4.01
C GLN A 119 18.66 11.08 -2.80
N ASN A 120 18.53 12.39 -2.83
CA ASN A 120 17.90 13.12 -1.73
C ASN A 120 16.39 12.85 -1.69
N ASP A 121 15.74 12.80 -2.86
CA ASP A 121 14.32 12.45 -2.98
C ASP A 121 14.10 11.00 -2.53
N PHE A 122 15.00 10.09 -2.87
CA PHE A 122 14.98 8.69 -2.41
C PHE A 122 15.05 8.61 -0.89
N THR A 123 16.07 9.23 -0.28
CA THR A 123 16.26 9.23 1.17
C THR A 123 15.04 9.78 1.91
N ARG A 124 14.47 10.89 1.43
CA ARG A 124 13.26 11.48 2.04
C ARG A 124 12.06 10.53 2.04
N HIS A 125 11.87 9.74 0.99
CA HIS A 125 10.77 8.78 0.92
C HIS A 125 11.03 7.57 1.80
N ILE A 126 12.26 7.11 1.90
CA ILE A 126 12.66 6.05 2.85
C ILE A 126 12.40 6.51 4.29
N ASP A 127 12.86 7.70 4.66
CA ASP A 127 12.64 8.28 5.99
C ASP A 127 11.15 8.45 6.30
N TYR A 128 10.37 8.92 5.32
CA TYR A 128 8.91 9.02 5.45
C TYR A 128 8.25 7.68 5.76
N ILE A 129 8.68 6.59 5.11
CA ILE A 129 8.18 5.24 5.36
C ILE A 129 8.52 4.78 6.78
N HIS A 130 9.74 5.02 7.25
CA HIS A 130 10.18 4.63 8.59
C HIS A 130 9.50 5.44 9.71
N ILE A 131 9.23 6.73 9.49
CA ILE A 131 8.59 7.60 10.48
C ILE A 131 7.07 7.42 10.49
N ASN A 132 6.46 6.99 9.40
CA ASN A 132 5.01 6.89 9.23
C ASN A 132 4.28 6.12 10.33
N PRO A 133 4.78 4.96 10.82
CA PRO A 133 4.17 4.24 11.93
C PRO A 133 4.07 5.08 13.22
N LEU A 134 5.07 5.92 13.49
CA LEU A 134 5.11 6.80 14.66
C LEU A 134 4.08 7.92 14.56
N ILE A 135 3.96 8.56 13.40
CA ILE A 135 2.98 9.63 13.14
C ILE A 135 1.56 9.09 13.30
N THR A 136 1.28 7.93 12.74
CA THR A 136 -0.06 7.29 12.83
C THR A 136 -0.40 6.94 14.27
N SER A 137 0.54 6.50 15.09
CA SER A 137 0.31 6.20 16.50
C SER A 137 0.07 7.45 17.35
N ILE A 138 0.65 8.59 16.99
CA ILE A 138 0.45 9.89 17.67
C ILE A 138 -0.92 10.46 17.31
N SER A 139 -1.32 10.43 16.05
CA SER A 139 -2.63 10.97 15.60
C SER A 139 -3.82 10.22 16.18
N THR A 140 -3.72 8.90 16.36
CA THR A 140 -4.75 8.10 17.05
C THR A 140 -4.87 8.42 18.53
N ARG A 141 -3.81 8.89 19.19
CA ARG A 141 -3.87 9.33 20.58
C ARG A 141 -4.53 10.68 20.76
N SER A 142 -4.39 11.59 19.78
CA SER A 142 -5.00 12.94 19.87
C SER A 142 -6.50 12.97 19.63
N SER A 143 -7.07 11.95 18.96
CA SER A 143 -8.52 11.84 18.72
C SER A 143 -9.30 11.14 19.85
N MET A 144 -8.61 10.57 20.84
CA MET A 144 -9.21 10.03 22.05
C MET A 144 -9.15 11.06 23.18
N GLY A 145 -10.16 11.93 23.22
CA GLY A 145 -10.37 12.85 24.33
C GLY A 145 -10.52 12.08 25.64
N SER A 146 -9.73 12.51 26.62
CA SER A 146 -9.85 12.34 28.06
C SER A 146 -10.81 11.23 28.54
N CYS A 147 -10.28 10.01 28.71
CA CYS A 147 -10.81 9.06 29.68
C CYS A 147 -9.62 8.49 30.48
N ARG A 148 -9.63 8.80 31.78
CA ARG A 148 -8.74 8.17 32.76
C ARG A 148 -9.10 6.68 32.83
N GLY A 149 -8.10 5.83 32.56
CA GLY A 149 -8.24 4.38 32.71
C GLY A 149 -7.02 3.68 32.17
N SER A 150 -6.21 3.15 33.09
CA SER A 150 -5.03 2.33 32.83
C SER A 150 -5.39 1.13 31.94
N GLY A 151 -4.92 1.14 30.73
CA GLY A 151 -5.00 0.04 29.79
C GLY A 151 -4.24 0.41 28.54
N ILE A 152 -3.03 -0.16 28.37
CA ILE A 152 -2.27 -0.06 27.16
C ILE A 152 -3.04 -0.88 26.11
N GLY A 153 -3.93 -0.22 25.36
CA GLY A 153 -4.57 -0.81 24.19
C GLY A 153 -3.52 -1.22 23.15
N PRO A 154 -3.76 -2.29 22.37
CA PRO A 154 -2.79 -2.77 21.42
C PRO A 154 -2.45 -1.67 20.42
N ILE A 155 -1.15 -1.35 20.32
CA ILE A 155 -0.56 -0.46 19.32
C ILE A 155 -1.01 -0.99 17.93
N PRO A 156 -1.56 -0.16 17.03
CA PRO A 156 -1.84 -0.60 15.68
C PRO A 156 -0.54 -1.12 15.07
N ARG A 157 -0.52 -2.40 14.75
CA ARG A 157 0.67 -3.06 14.17
C ARG A 157 0.86 -2.53 12.75
N SER A 158 1.70 -1.53 12.62
CA SER A 158 2.32 -1.19 11.34
C SER A 158 3.52 -2.12 11.16
N ILE A 159 3.70 -2.63 9.97
CA ILE A 159 4.78 -3.57 9.65
C ILE A 159 5.68 -2.87 8.64
N VAL A 160 6.93 -2.65 9.03
CA VAL A 160 7.99 -2.15 8.16
C VAL A 160 8.74 -3.36 7.60
N TRP A 161 9.07 -3.31 6.32
CA TRP A 161 9.80 -4.35 5.58
C TRP A 161 11.18 -3.83 5.19
#